data_f2dafbec06204573bce828118a4bd323
#
_entry.id   f2dafbec06204573bce828118a4bd323
#
_cell.length_a   1.000
_cell.length_b   1.000
_cell.length_c   1.000
_cell.angle_alpha   90.00
_cell.angle_beta   90.00
_cell.angle_gamma   90.00
#
_symmetry.space_group_name_H-M   'P 1'
#
loop_
_entity.id
_entity.type
_entity.pdbx_description
1 polymer ?
#
loop_
_entity_poly.entity_id
_entity_poly.type
_entity_poly.pdbx_seq_one_letter_code
_entity_poly.pdbx_strand_id
1 'polypeptide(L)'
;LVLHELLFLLQHFGEAAEAKLPPNACYVVATYSHATDGEALGGVLRHTDAAYIGMIGSRRKIEAIYGRLAEEGFKAEQLAAVHAPIGLAIGGEMPEEIAVSILAEILMTRYGRTKAEL
;
A
#
# COMPACT_ATOMS: atom_id res chain seq x y z
N LEU A 1 1.57 16.99 -3.50
CA LEU A 1 0.48 16.12 -3.73
C LEU A 1 0.83 14.68 -3.33
N VAL A 2 0.14 13.74 -3.96
CA VAL A 2 0.29 12.30 -3.70
C VAL A 2 1.74 11.82 -3.82
N LEU A 3 2.46 12.29 -4.82
CA LEU A 3 3.84 11.87 -5.03
C LEU A 3 4.73 12.15 -3.83
N HIS A 4 4.49 13.25 -3.16
CA HIS A 4 5.26 13.62 -1.97
C HIS A 4 5.06 12.59 -0.85
N GLU A 5 3.82 12.18 -0.59
CA GLU A 5 3.51 11.17 0.42
C GLU A 5 4.02 9.79 0.05
N LEU A 6 4.00 9.45 -1.24
CA LEU A 6 4.56 8.19 -1.70
C LEU A 6 6.04 8.10 -1.37
N LEU A 7 6.78 9.16 -1.64
CA LEU A 7 8.22 9.19 -1.36
C LEU A 7 8.52 9.09 0.12
N PHE A 8 7.64 9.61 0.97
CA PHE A 8 7.84 9.57 2.41
C PHE A 8 8.02 8.12 2.92
N LEU A 9 7.11 7.23 2.58
CA LEU A 9 7.20 5.85 3.05
C LEU A 9 8.32 5.05 2.41
N LEU A 10 8.69 5.37 1.18
CA LEU A 10 9.84 4.73 0.54
C LEU A 10 11.14 5.01 1.30
N GLN A 11 11.21 6.13 1.99
CA GLN A 11 12.40 6.54 2.75
C GLN A 11 12.34 6.16 4.23
N HIS A 12 11.14 6.02 4.79
CA HIS A 12 10.94 5.88 6.23
C HIS A 12 10.16 4.64 6.63
N PHE A 13 10.28 3.57 5.86
CA PHE A 13 9.45 2.39 6.05
C PHE A 13 9.52 1.80 7.47
N GLY A 14 10.68 1.74 8.06
CA GLY A 14 10.86 1.16 9.39
C GLY A 14 10.35 2.04 10.52
N GLU A 15 10.01 3.27 10.23
CA GLU A 15 9.60 4.26 11.22
C GLU A 15 8.11 4.63 11.09
N ALA A 16 7.40 3.98 10.19
CA ALA A 16 6.02 4.36 9.86
C ALA A 16 5.09 4.40 11.09
N ALA A 17 5.28 3.49 12.03
CA ALA A 17 4.43 3.41 13.22
C ALA A 17 4.61 4.61 14.17
N GLU A 18 5.79 5.21 14.16
CA GLU A 18 6.14 6.31 15.08
C GLU A 18 6.13 7.68 14.41
N ALA A 19 6.16 7.71 13.08
CA ALA A 19 6.21 8.95 12.34
C ALA A 19 4.88 9.70 12.42
N LYS A 20 4.98 11.04 12.39
CA LYS A 20 3.78 11.87 12.22
C LYS A 20 3.43 11.88 10.74
N LEU A 21 2.45 11.08 10.38
CA LEU A 21 2.04 10.93 8.99
C LEU A 21 0.95 11.95 8.65
N PRO A 22 0.98 12.51 7.42
CA PRO A 22 -0.05 13.48 7.01
C PRO A 22 -1.44 12.84 6.97
N PRO A 23 -2.51 13.61 7.25
CA PRO A 23 -3.87 13.10 7.10
C PRO A 23 -4.20 12.88 5.62
N ASN A 24 -5.06 11.92 5.33
CA ASN A 24 -5.50 11.61 3.97
C ASN A 24 -4.35 11.34 3.00
N ALA A 25 -3.28 10.74 3.48
CA ALA A 25 -2.12 10.43 2.65
C ALA A 25 -2.32 9.13 1.86
N CYS A 26 -1.56 9.00 0.79
CA CYS A 26 -1.49 7.78 0.01
C CYS A 26 -0.17 7.08 0.35
N TYR A 27 -0.25 5.81 0.68
CA TYR A 27 0.91 5.03 1.09
C TYR A 27 1.21 3.92 0.10
N VAL A 28 2.46 3.82 -0.29
CA VAL A 28 2.96 2.72 -1.11
C VAL A 28 4.03 2.00 -0.32
N VAL A 29 3.78 0.75 0.02
CA VAL A 29 4.74 -0.07 0.75
C VAL A 29 5.56 -0.86 -0.26
N ALA A 30 6.85 -0.56 -0.31
CA ALA A 30 7.77 -1.16 -1.28
C ALA A 30 9.16 -1.21 -0.66
N THR A 31 9.39 -2.18 0.19
CA THR A 31 10.68 -2.33 0.86
C THR A 31 11.46 -3.48 0.25
N TYR A 32 12.61 -3.80 0.83
CA TYR A 32 13.49 -4.82 0.27
C TYR A 32 13.26 -6.24 0.81
N SER A 33 12.32 -6.43 1.73
CA SER A 33 12.05 -7.77 2.27
C SER A 33 10.62 -7.93 2.76
N HIS A 34 10.18 -9.18 2.90
CA HIS A 34 8.86 -9.51 3.45
C HIS A 34 8.71 -8.98 4.88
N ALA A 35 9.76 -9.10 5.68
CA ALA A 35 9.72 -8.67 7.08
C ALA A 35 9.50 -7.17 7.17
N THR A 36 10.24 -6.38 6.41
CA THR A 36 10.14 -4.93 6.43
C THR A 36 8.85 -4.45 5.79
N ASP A 37 8.36 -5.13 4.74
CA ASP A 37 7.05 -4.79 4.16
C ASP A 37 5.93 -4.98 5.18
N GLY A 38 5.94 -6.09 5.90
CA GLY A 38 4.94 -6.35 6.94
C GLY A 38 4.98 -5.34 8.06
N GLU A 39 6.19 -4.96 8.48
CA GLU A 39 6.40 -3.96 9.51
C GLU A 39 5.88 -2.60 9.09
N ALA A 40 6.21 -2.19 7.87
CA ALA A 40 5.74 -0.91 7.33
C ALA A 40 4.23 -0.90 7.16
N LEU A 41 3.66 -1.96 6.61
CA LEU A 41 2.22 -2.06 6.43
C LEU A 41 1.48 -2.00 7.77
N GLY A 42 1.96 -2.73 8.78
CA GLY A 42 1.39 -2.68 10.10
C GLY A 42 1.40 -1.27 10.68
N GLY A 43 2.50 -0.54 10.49
CA GLY A 43 2.61 0.84 10.94
C GLY A 43 1.58 1.74 10.27
N VAL A 44 1.39 1.60 8.97
CA VAL A 44 0.41 2.39 8.22
C VAL A 44 -1.02 2.04 8.65
N LEU A 45 -1.31 0.76 8.85
CA LEU A 45 -2.65 0.30 9.22
C LEU A 45 -3.12 0.78 10.58
N ARG A 46 -2.21 1.26 11.41
CA ARG A 46 -2.58 1.88 12.68
C ARG A 46 -3.16 3.29 12.50
N HIS A 47 -3.03 3.84 11.30
CA HIS A 47 -3.63 5.12 10.96
C HIS A 47 -4.93 4.88 10.20
N THR A 48 -6.01 5.50 10.64
CA THR A 48 -7.35 5.24 10.10
C THR A 48 -7.76 6.19 8.98
N ASP A 49 -6.96 7.20 8.70
CA ASP A 49 -7.31 8.27 7.77
C ASP A 49 -6.52 8.23 6.45
N ALA A 50 -5.94 7.10 6.11
CA ALA A 50 -5.22 6.95 4.85
C ALA A 50 -6.21 7.01 3.68
N ALA A 51 -5.87 7.82 2.67
CA ALA A 51 -6.67 7.89 1.45
C ALA A 51 -6.46 6.68 0.55
N TYR A 52 -5.29 6.04 0.65
CA TYR A 52 -4.93 4.89 -0.17
C TYR A 52 -3.78 4.16 0.51
N ILE A 53 -3.84 2.85 0.51
CA ILE A 53 -2.73 2.01 0.97
C ILE A 53 -2.53 0.93 -0.08
N GLY A 54 -1.32 0.80 -0.59
CA GLY A 54 -0.97 -0.24 -1.53
C GLY A 54 0.36 -0.88 -1.17
N MET A 55 0.52 -2.15 -1.53
CA MET A 55 1.77 -2.88 -1.26
C MET A 55 2.20 -3.66 -2.49
N ILE A 56 3.46 -3.52 -2.86
CA ILE A 56 4.08 -4.28 -3.94
C ILE A 56 4.36 -5.69 -3.45
N GLY A 57 4.10 -6.67 -4.28
CA GLY A 57 4.45 -8.04 -3.97
C GLY A 57 3.61 -9.05 -4.75
N SER A 58 4.11 -10.29 -4.79
CA SER A 58 3.36 -11.40 -5.34
C SER A 58 2.22 -11.79 -4.39
N ARG A 59 1.23 -12.50 -4.92
CA ARG A 59 0.11 -12.98 -4.10
C ARG A 59 0.59 -13.84 -2.93
N ARG A 60 1.60 -14.68 -3.16
CA ARG A 60 2.16 -15.55 -2.12
C ARG A 60 2.76 -14.72 -0.98
N LYS A 61 3.55 -13.71 -1.32
CA LYS A 61 4.16 -12.80 -0.35
C LYS A 61 3.09 -12.06 0.44
N ILE A 62 2.09 -11.55 -0.24
CA ILE A 62 1.01 -10.79 0.37
C ILE A 62 0.23 -11.66 1.37
N GLU A 63 -0.11 -12.90 0.97
CA GLU A 63 -0.80 -13.82 1.86
C GLU A 63 0.00 -14.13 3.11
N ALA A 64 1.31 -14.31 2.98
CA ALA A 64 2.19 -14.55 4.12
C ALA A 64 2.21 -13.36 5.08
N ILE A 65 2.29 -12.15 4.54
CA ILE A 65 2.28 -10.93 5.34
C ILE A 65 0.93 -10.75 6.04
N TYR A 66 -0.17 -10.97 5.33
CA TYR A 66 -1.51 -10.85 5.91
C TYR A 66 -1.74 -11.85 7.03
N GLY A 67 -1.27 -13.09 6.85
CA GLY A 67 -1.37 -14.12 7.90
C GLY A 67 -0.67 -13.67 9.17
N ARG A 68 0.52 -13.10 9.04
CA ARG A 68 1.28 -12.62 10.20
C ARG A 68 0.59 -11.43 10.87
N LEU A 69 0.08 -10.48 10.07
CA LEU A 69 -0.61 -9.32 10.62
C LEU A 69 -1.91 -9.71 11.31
N ALA A 70 -2.63 -10.69 10.78
CA ALA A 70 -3.83 -11.21 11.43
C ALA A 70 -3.50 -11.80 12.80
N GLU A 71 -2.39 -12.49 12.91
CA GLU A 71 -1.93 -13.03 14.20
C GLU A 71 -1.57 -11.93 15.20
N GLU A 72 -1.15 -10.77 14.68
CA GLU A 72 -0.82 -9.60 15.51
C GLU A 72 -2.06 -8.80 15.91
N GLY A 73 -3.25 -9.20 15.47
CA GLY A 73 -4.50 -8.58 15.87
C GLY A 73 -5.12 -7.64 14.85
N PHE A 74 -4.55 -7.50 13.65
CA PHE A 74 -5.17 -6.69 12.61
C PHE A 74 -6.43 -7.37 12.08
N LYS A 75 -7.47 -6.58 11.86
CA LYS A 75 -8.77 -7.08 11.43
C LYS A 75 -8.81 -7.36 9.94
N ALA A 76 -9.65 -8.30 9.53
CA ALA A 76 -9.82 -8.66 8.13
C ALA A 76 -10.21 -7.45 7.27
N GLU A 77 -11.05 -6.55 7.79
CA GLU A 77 -11.47 -5.34 7.07
C GLU A 77 -10.29 -4.42 6.80
N GLN A 78 -9.36 -4.30 7.75
CA GLN A 78 -8.18 -3.47 7.57
C GLN A 78 -7.30 -4.02 6.44
N LEU A 79 -7.10 -5.32 6.42
CA LEU A 79 -6.28 -5.97 5.40
C LEU A 79 -6.95 -5.92 4.03
N ALA A 80 -8.26 -6.07 3.98
CA ALA A 80 -9.02 -6.02 2.73
C ALA A 80 -8.99 -4.64 2.07
N ALA A 81 -8.78 -3.60 2.85
CA ALA A 81 -8.70 -2.24 2.33
C ALA A 81 -7.38 -1.93 1.62
N VAL A 82 -6.37 -2.78 1.80
CA VAL A 82 -5.06 -2.60 1.16
C VAL A 82 -5.12 -3.08 -0.29
N HIS A 83 -4.59 -2.27 -1.19
CA HIS A 83 -4.46 -2.64 -2.60
C HIS A 83 -3.18 -3.47 -2.77
N ALA A 84 -3.33 -4.77 -2.79
CA ALA A 84 -2.21 -5.70 -2.90
C ALA A 84 -2.63 -6.95 -3.69
N PRO A 85 -1.95 -7.27 -4.77
CA PRO A 85 -0.82 -6.55 -5.37
C PRO A 85 -1.22 -5.15 -5.84
N ILE A 86 -0.33 -4.20 -5.65
CA ILE A 86 -0.59 -2.81 -5.95
C ILE A 86 -0.73 -2.55 -7.46
N GLY A 87 -1.55 -1.58 -7.82
CA GLY A 87 -1.66 -1.11 -9.19
C GLY A 87 -2.71 -1.84 -10.02
N LEU A 88 -3.00 -1.29 -11.17
CA LEU A 88 -3.91 -1.90 -12.14
C LEU A 88 -3.14 -2.92 -12.98
N ALA A 89 -3.81 -4.00 -13.35
CA ALA A 89 -3.21 -5.08 -14.15
C ALA A 89 -3.18 -4.66 -15.63
N ILE A 90 -2.32 -3.71 -15.96
CA ILE A 90 -2.19 -3.20 -17.33
C ILE A 90 -1.08 -3.87 -18.14
N GLY A 91 -0.40 -4.83 -17.55
CA GLY A 91 0.58 -5.67 -18.25
C GLY A 91 2.01 -5.15 -18.24
N GLY A 92 2.26 -3.98 -17.68
CA GLY A 92 3.61 -3.43 -17.63
C GLY A 92 4.51 -4.15 -16.63
N GLU A 93 5.79 -4.24 -16.96
CA GLU A 93 6.78 -4.89 -16.11
C GLU A 93 7.94 -3.97 -15.73
N MET A 94 8.16 -2.92 -16.50
CA MET A 94 9.24 -1.97 -16.21
C MET A 94 8.86 -1.08 -15.03
N PRO A 95 9.86 -0.61 -14.25
CA PRO A 95 9.56 0.23 -13.09
C PRO A 95 8.67 1.43 -13.37
N GLU A 96 8.90 2.14 -14.48
CA GLU A 96 8.09 3.29 -14.87
C GLU A 96 6.67 2.89 -15.25
N GLU A 97 6.49 1.71 -15.82
CA GLU A 97 5.16 1.18 -16.16
C GLU A 97 4.40 0.77 -14.92
N ILE A 98 5.10 0.17 -13.97
CA ILE A 98 4.52 -0.18 -12.67
C ILE A 98 4.10 1.11 -11.95
N ALA A 99 4.92 2.14 -11.99
CA ALA A 99 4.58 3.42 -11.38
C ALA A 99 3.30 4.03 -11.98
N VAL A 100 3.12 3.92 -13.30
CA VAL A 100 1.90 4.38 -13.96
C VAL A 100 0.68 3.61 -13.46
N SER A 101 0.81 2.28 -13.32
CA SER A 101 -0.30 1.45 -12.84
C SER A 101 -0.70 1.81 -11.41
N ILE A 102 0.27 2.15 -10.57
CA ILE A 102 0.03 2.56 -9.18
C ILE A 102 -0.69 3.90 -9.15
N LEU A 103 -0.20 4.88 -9.89
CA LEU A 103 -0.83 6.20 -9.96
C LEU A 103 -2.25 6.12 -10.49
N ALA A 104 -2.48 5.26 -11.49
CA ALA A 104 -3.82 5.07 -12.03
C ALA A 104 -4.77 4.50 -10.97
N GLU A 105 -4.32 3.53 -10.19
CA GLU A 105 -5.14 2.97 -9.13
C GLU A 105 -5.45 3.99 -8.03
N ILE A 106 -4.46 4.80 -7.67
CA ILE A 106 -4.65 5.88 -6.70
C ILE A 106 -5.71 6.86 -7.20
N LEU A 107 -5.65 7.25 -8.48
CA LEU A 107 -6.64 8.14 -9.06
C LEU A 107 -8.03 7.53 -9.06
N MET A 108 -8.16 6.25 -9.39
CA MET A 108 -9.44 5.56 -9.34
C MET A 108 -10.04 5.59 -7.95
N THR A 109 -9.22 5.30 -6.94
CA THR A 109 -9.65 5.31 -5.56
C THR A 109 -10.08 6.70 -5.13
N ARG A 110 -9.33 7.71 -5.51
CA ARG A 110 -9.63 9.10 -5.19
C ARG A 110 -11.00 9.53 -5.73
N TYR A 111 -11.36 9.08 -6.92
CA TYR A 111 -12.62 9.45 -7.56
C TYR A 111 -13.74 8.43 -7.33
N GLY A 112 -13.51 7.45 -6.44
CA GLY A 112 -14.51 6.45 -6.10
C GLY A 112 -14.86 5.48 -7.22
N ARG A 113 -13.95 5.28 -8.17
CA ARG A 113 -14.16 4.36 -9.29
C ARG A 113 -13.62 2.99 -8.96
N THR A 114 -14.19 1.97 -9.57
CA THR A 114 -13.75 0.58 -9.42
C THR A 114 -13.22 0.05 -10.74
N LYS A 115 -12.50 -1.06 -10.67
CA LYS A 115 -11.98 -1.71 -11.89
C LYS A 115 -13.10 -2.15 -12.83
N ALA A 116 -14.26 -2.48 -12.28
CA ALA A 116 -15.41 -2.90 -13.10
C ALA A 116 -15.97 -1.77 -13.97
N GLU A 117 -15.67 -0.53 -13.63
CA GLU A 117 -16.16 0.64 -14.36
C GLU A 117 -15.24 1.05 -15.52
N LEU A 118 -14.11 0.36 -15.67
CA LEU A 118 -13.21 0.59 -16.77
C LEU A 118 -13.64 -0.18 -18.01
#